data_da8428060ead0fddb87bb7846e60a09e
#
_entry.id   da8428060ead0fddb87bb7846e60a09e
#
_cell.length_a   1.000
_cell.length_b   1.000
_cell.length_c   1.000
_cell.angle_alpha   90.00
_cell.angle_beta   90.00
_cell.angle_gamma   90.00
#
_symmetry.space_group_name_H-M   'P 1'
#
loop_
_entity.id
_entity.type
_entity.pdbx_description
1 polymer ?
#
loop_
_entity_poly.entity_id
_entity_poly.type
_entity_poly.pdbx_seq_one_letter_code
_entity_poly.pdbx_strand_id
1 'polypeptide(L)'
;MITSRTPYRISLFGGGTDYPEWYLKHGGAVFSSTIDKYCYISTKFSIELLETRHKIVWSYIENVQSFNDILHPVVREGLKFLNFDNNKGIEIYHSGDLPARTGIGTSSSFSVGLINALSNLNNNHINYSWISIY
;
A
#
# COMPACT_ATOMS: atom_id res chain seq x y z
N MET A 1 14.78 2.31 -8.71
CA MET A 1 13.56 2.87 -8.08
C MET A 1 12.35 2.39 -8.85
N ILE A 2 11.35 1.92 -8.17
CA ILE A 2 10.06 1.48 -8.72
C ILE A 2 8.98 2.44 -8.22
N THR A 3 8.13 2.89 -9.13
CA THR A 3 6.98 3.73 -8.76
C THR A 3 5.70 3.07 -9.26
N SER A 4 4.77 2.82 -8.36
CA SER A 4 3.40 2.42 -8.69
C SER A 4 2.50 3.64 -8.76
N ARG A 5 1.54 3.62 -9.67
CA ARG A 5 0.46 4.60 -9.81
C ARG A 5 -0.86 3.86 -9.73
N THR A 6 -1.62 4.08 -8.67
CA THR A 6 -2.86 3.37 -8.39
C THR A 6 -4.03 4.35 -8.38
N PRO A 7 -5.08 4.16 -9.20
CA PRO A 7 -6.21 5.08 -9.20
C PRO A 7 -7.01 4.97 -7.89
N TYR A 8 -7.56 6.09 -7.45
CA TYR A 8 -8.60 6.07 -6.43
C TYR A 8 -9.93 5.58 -7.03
N ARG A 9 -10.84 5.12 -6.16
CA ARG A 9 -12.16 4.68 -6.57
C ARG A 9 -13.26 5.35 -5.76
N ILE A 10 -14.41 5.52 -6.38
CA ILE A 10 -15.64 5.94 -5.72
C ILE A 10 -16.60 4.76 -5.75
N SER A 11 -17.07 4.32 -4.59
CA SER A 11 -18.17 3.36 -4.46
C SER A 11 -19.47 4.16 -4.36
N LEU A 12 -20.30 4.07 -5.39
CA LEU A 12 -21.56 4.80 -5.46
C LEU A 12 -22.65 4.08 -4.67
N PHE A 13 -22.64 2.74 -4.70
CA PHE A 13 -23.63 1.91 -4.02
C PHE A 13 -22.98 0.64 -3.47
N GLY A 14 -23.50 0.13 -2.37
CA GLY A 14 -23.20 -1.20 -1.84
C GLY A 14 -21.93 -1.34 -1.02
N GLY A 15 -21.17 -0.25 -0.77
CA GLY A 15 -19.88 -0.32 -0.06
C GLY A 15 -19.92 -0.87 1.37
N GLY A 16 -21.10 -1.02 1.97
CA GLY A 16 -21.26 -1.70 3.27
C GLY A 16 -21.52 -3.20 3.17
N THR A 17 -21.73 -3.73 1.95
CA THR A 17 -21.99 -5.14 1.71
C THR A 17 -20.76 -5.95 1.29
N ASP A 18 -19.58 -5.32 1.29
CA ASP A 18 -18.30 -5.92 0.90
C ASP A 18 -17.50 -6.48 2.09
N TYR A 19 -18.07 -6.45 3.29
CA TYR A 19 -17.46 -7.07 4.47
C TYR A 19 -17.80 -8.58 4.54
N PRO A 20 -16.81 -9.46 4.85
CA PRO A 20 -17.03 -10.91 4.93
C PRO A 20 -18.15 -11.33 5.85
N GLU A 21 -18.30 -10.65 6.99
CA GLU A 21 -19.34 -10.94 7.99
C GLU A 21 -20.75 -10.75 7.42
N TRP A 22 -20.89 -9.91 6.41
CA TRP A 22 -22.16 -9.64 5.73
C TRP A 22 -22.34 -10.51 4.50
N TYR A 23 -21.41 -10.43 3.50
CA TYR A 23 -21.66 -11.06 2.20
C TYR A 23 -21.64 -12.59 2.25
N LEU A 24 -20.95 -13.19 3.22
CA LEU A 24 -20.99 -14.65 3.40
C LEU A 24 -22.34 -15.18 3.83
N LYS A 25 -23.18 -14.33 4.47
CA LYS A 25 -24.50 -14.70 4.98
C LYS A 25 -25.65 -14.20 4.10
N HIS A 26 -25.49 -13.01 3.53
CA HIS A 26 -26.57 -12.28 2.89
C HIS A 26 -26.33 -12.00 1.41
N GLY A 27 -25.15 -12.33 0.92
CA GLY A 27 -24.68 -11.82 -0.37
C GLY A 27 -24.35 -10.33 -0.32
N GLY A 28 -23.75 -9.82 -1.38
CA GLY A 28 -23.40 -8.41 -1.49
C GLY A 28 -23.19 -8.01 -2.95
N ALA A 29 -23.35 -6.73 -3.23
CA ALA A 29 -23.03 -6.16 -4.51
C ALA A 29 -22.53 -4.73 -4.34
N VAL A 30 -21.46 -4.38 -5.04
CA VAL A 30 -20.88 -3.03 -5.03
C VAL A 30 -20.83 -2.49 -6.44
N PHE A 31 -21.27 -1.26 -6.60
CA PHE A 31 -21.08 -0.50 -7.84
C PHE A 31 -20.07 0.61 -7.60
N SER A 32 -18.91 0.50 -8.22
CA SER A 32 -17.82 1.46 -8.07
C SER A 32 -17.13 1.77 -9.39
N SER A 33 -16.49 2.93 -9.45
CA SER A 33 -15.70 3.36 -10.60
C SER A 33 -14.37 3.95 -10.13
N THR A 34 -13.32 3.75 -10.91
CA THR A 34 -12.08 4.50 -10.73
C THR A 34 -12.23 5.93 -11.21
N ILE A 35 -11.43 6.82 -10.66
CA ILE A 35 -11.39 8.23 -11.04
C ILE A 35 -9.99 8.61 -11.51
N ASP A 36 -9.86 9.71 -12.25
CA ASP A 36 -8.58 10.25 -12.73
C ASP A 36 -7.83 11.01 -11.61
N LYS A 37 -7.67 10.34 -10.49
CA LYS A 37 -6.84 10.76 -9.34
C LYS A 37 -6.12 9.54 -8.79
N TYR A 38 -4.87 9.72 -8.39
CA TYR A 38 -3.96 8.60 -8.16
C TYR A 38 -3.23 8.72 -6.83
N CYS A 39 -2.91 7.55 -6.30
CA CYS A 39 -1.94 7.32 -5.25
C CYS A 39 -0.63 6.86 -5.90
N TYR A 40 0.47 7.48 -5.53
CA TYR A 40 1.81 7.16 -6.02
C TYR A 40 2.65 6.61 -4.86
N ILE A 41 3.25 5.44 -5.07
CA ILE A 41 4.20 4.83 -4.13
C ILE A 41 5.52 4.61 -4.87
N SER A 42 6.56 5.28 -4.42
CA SER A 42 7.92 5.08 -4.95
C SER A 42 8.77 4.32 -3.94
N THR A 43 9.43 3.26 -4.38
CA THR A 43 10.28 2.43 -3.54
C THR A 43 11.66 2.26 -4.16
N LYS A 44 12.70 2.23 -3.32
CA LYS A 44 14.06 1.87 -3.72
C LYS A 44 14.81 1.25 -2.54
N PHE A 45 15.87 0.51 -2.84
CA PHE A 45 16.82 0.15 -1.79
C PHE A 45 17.59 1.39 -1.35
N SER A 46 17.80 1.49 -0.05
CA SER A 46 18.60 2.57 0.55
C SER A 46 20.09 2.33 0.29
N ILE A 47 20.85 3.40 0.30
CA ILE A 47 22.31 3.34 0.23
C ILE A 47 22.83 3.06 1.65
N GLU A 48 23.78 2.13 1.79
CA GLU A 48 24.33 1.70 3.10
C GLU A 48 25.00 2.82 3.91
N LEU A 49 25.23 3.98 3.31
CA LEU A 49 25.89 5.15 3.93
C LEU A 49 24.96 6.00 4.82
N LEU A 50 23.67 5.66 4.92
CA LEU A 50 22.72 6.43 5.73
C LEU A 50 22.77 5.99 7.20
N GLU A 51 22.65 6.95 8.11
CA GLU A 51 22.59 6.72 9.57
C GLU A 51 21.43 5.81 9.98
N THR A 52 20.35 5.81 9.20
CA THR A 52 19.17 4.97 9.40
C THR A 52 18.96 4.02 8.23
N ARG A 53 18.57 2.78 8.52
CA ARG A 53 18.45 1.73 7.53
C ARG A 53 17.21 1.91 6.64
N HIS A 54 16.08 2.30 7.22
CA HIS A 54 14.80 2.43 6.52
C HIS A 54 14.26 3.84 6.64
N LYS A 55 13.74 4.37 5.54
CA LYS A 55 13.09 5.67 5.48
C LYS A 55 11.71 5.55 4.85
N ILE A 56 10.69 5.93 5.60
CA ILE A 56 9.30 5.92 5.16
C ILE A 56 8.75 7.34 5.18
N VAL A 57 8.31 7.82 4.04
CA VAL A 57 7.78 9.19 3.89
C VAL A 57 6.32 9.11 3.46
N TRP A 58 5.45 9.58 4.32
CA TRP A 58 4.00 9.72 4.12
C TRP A 58 3.54 11.06 4.69
N SER A 59 2.51 11.13 5.54
CA SER A 59 2.21 12.35 6.30
C SER A 59 3.27 12.67 7.37
N TYR A 60 4.08 11.67 7.70
CA TYR A 60 5.24 11.77 8.59
C TYR A 60 6.47 11.22 7.90
N ILE A 61 7.65 11.58 8.43
CA ILE A 61 8.92 11.00 8.02
C ILE A 61 9.39 10.08 9.15
N GLU A 62 9.50 8.80 8.85
CA GLU A 62 10.01 7.78 9.77
C GLU A 62 11.39 7.35 9.29
N ASN A 63 12.38 7.43 10.19
CA ASN A 63 13.73 6.93 9.98
C ASN A 63 13.99 5.88 11.06
N VAL A 64 14.06 4.60 10.69
CA VAL A 64 14.11 3.47 11.63
C VAL A 64 15.18 2.47 11.25
N GLN A 65 15.60 1.65 12.21
CA GLN A 65 16.60 0.58 12.02
C GLN A 65 15.97 -0.77 11.72
N SER A 66 14.73 -0.98 12.14
CA SER A 66 14.01 -2.25 11.96
C SER A 66 12.61 -2.03 11.42
N PHE A 67 12.12 -2.98 10.62
CA PHE A 67 10.73 -2.98 10.16
C PHE A 67 9.71 -2.97 11.30
N ASN A 68 10.06 -3.54 12.46
CA ASN A 68 9.17 -3.56 13.61
C ASN A 68 8.93 -2.16 14.20
N ASP A 69 9.86 -1.24 13.99
CA ASP A 69 9.79 0.13 14.51
C ASP A 69 8.97 1.05 13.58
N ILE A 70 8.58 0.57 12.40
CA ILE A 70 7.76 1.33 11.45
C ILE A 70 6.37 1.54 12.04
N LEU A 71 5.96 2.81 12.19
CA LEU A 71 4.66 3.18 12.75
C LEU A 71 3.52 2.90 11.76
N HIS A 72 3.76 3.11 10.46
CA HIS A 72 2.74 2.88 9.44
C HIS A 72 2.42 1.37 9.30
N PRO A 73 1.23 0.91 9.75
CA PRO A 73 0.95 -0.53 9.89
C PRO A 73 0.98 -1.27 8.55
N VAL A 74 0.41 -0.67 7.49
CA VAL A 74 0.36 -1.31 6.17
C VAL A 74 1.75 -1.47 5.56
N VAL A 75 2.67 -0.52 5.80
CA VAL A 75 4.05 -0.62 5.34
C VAL A 75 4.76 -1.74 6.08
N ARG A 76 4.66 -1.74 7.41
CA ARG A 76 5.28 -2.75 8.27
C ARG A 76 4.82 -4.17 7.90
N GLU A 77 3.53 -4.39 7.81
CA GLU A 77 2.98 -5.71 7.50
C GLU A 77 3.21 -6.11 6.03
N GLY A 78 3.20 -5.15 5.10
CA GLY A 78 3.51 -5.38 3.69
C GLY A 78 4.95 -5.87 3.47
N LEU A 79 5.93 -5.28 4.16
CA LEU A 79 7.33 -5.70 4.11
C LEU A 79 7.51 -7.12 4.66
N LYS A 80 6.83 -7.45 5.77
CA LYS A 80 6.83 -8.80 6.36
C LYS A 80 6.17 -9.82 5.42
N PHE A 81 5.00 -9.48 4.89
CA PHE A 81 4.25 -10.34 3.97
C PHE A 81 5.07 -10.73 2.73
N LEU A 82 5.85 -9.78 2.21
CA LEU A 82 6.71 -10.00 1.04
C LEU A 82 8.09 -10.55 1.39
N ASN A 83 8.32 -10.91 2.66
CA ASN A 83 9.57 -11.47 3.17
C ASN A 83 10.81 -10.60 2.81
N PHE A 84 10.68 -9.29 2.96
CA PHE A 84 11.81 -8.39 2.78
C PHE A 84 12.88 -8.65 3.85
N ASP A 85 14.15 -8.64 3.41
CA ASP A 85 15.28 -8.74 4.32
C ASP A 85 15.45 -7.43 5.11
N ASN A 86 15.27 -7.50 6.42
CA ASN A 86 15.42 -6.34 7.31
C ASN A 86 16.85 -5.77 7.33
N ASN A 87 17.84 -6.52 6.83
CA ASN A 87 19.22 -6.01 6.71
C ASN A 87 19.43 -5.14 5.47
N LYS A 88 18.55 -5.22 4.49
CA LYS A 88 18.58 -4.36 3.31
C LYS A 88 17.77 -3.09 3.57
N GLY A 89 18.44 -1.95 3.54
CA GLY A 89 17.80 -0.66 3.68
C GLY A 89 16.76 -0.42 2.60
N ILE A 90 15.61 0.17 2.96
CA ILE A 90 14.55 0.50 2.02
C ILE A 90 14.05 1.93 2.26
N GLU A 91 13.77 2.61 1.17
CA GLU A 91 13.10 3.90 1.19
C GLU A 91 11.76 3.79 0.47
N ILE A 92 10.71 4.30 1.12
CA ILE A 92 9.34 4.30 0.61
C ILE A 92 8.79 5.71 0.69
N TYR A 93 8.27 6.21 -0.41
CA TYR A 93 7.71 7.56 -0.53
C TYR A 93 6.26 7.45 -1.01
N HIS A 94 5.35 8.06 -0.30
CA HIS A 94 3.94 8.18 -0.67
C HIS A 94 3.62 9.61 -1.09
N SER A 95 2.88 9.72 -2.18
CA SER A 95 2.26 10.97 -2.64
C SER A 95 0.88 10.64 -3.21
N GLY A 96 -0.05 11.57 -3.12
CA GLY A 96 -1.41 11.37 -3.64
C GLY A 96 -2.02 12.67 -4.14
N ASP A 97 -2.82 12.56 -5.20
CA ASP A 97 -3.56 13.69 -5.75
C ASP A 97 -4.68 14.19 -4.84
N LEU A 98 -5.07 13.38 -3.85
CA LEU A 98 -6.14 13.68 -2.91
C LEU A 98 -5.68 13.42 -1.47
N PRO A 99 -6.15 14.22 -0.51
CA PRO A 99 -5.79 14.05 0.88
C PRO A 99 -6.30 12.71 1.44
N ALA A 100 -5.62 12.19 2.46
CA ALA A 100 -6.05 11.00 3.17
C ALA A 100 -7.40 11.20 3.86
N ARG A 101 -8.11 10.11 4.14
CA ARG A 101 -9.39 10.07 4.88
C ARG A 101 -10.58 10.75 4.17
N THR A 102 -10.56 10.79 2.87
CA THR A 102 -11.66 11.37 2.06
C THR A 102 -12.78 10.36 1.71
N GLY A 103 -12.68 9.12 2.19
CA GLY A 103 -13.70 8.09 1.93
C GLY A 103 -13.68 7.48 0.51
N ILE A 104 -12.70 7.85 -0.31
CA ILE A 104 -12.58 7.45 -1.73
C ILE A 104 -11.60 6.30 -1.95
N GLY A 105 -11.50 5.37 -1.00
CA GLY A 105 -10.64 4.20 -1.13
C GLY A 105 -9.14 4.50 -1.02
N THR A 106 -8.74 5.57 -0.31
CA THR A 106 -7.33 5.97 -0.17
C THR A 106 -6.48 4.87 0.45
N SER A 107 -6.99 4.16 1.45
CA SER A 107 -6.30 3.05 2.11
C SER A 107 -6.08 1.86 1.16
N SER A 108 -7.12 1.49 0.41
CA SER A 108 -7.03 0.38 -0.56
C SER A 108 -6.04 0.70 -1.67
N SER A 109 -6.11 1.91 -2.27
CA SER A 109 -5.19 2.34 -3.32
C SER A 109 -3.75 2.39 -2.82
N PHE A 110 -3.53 2.83 -1.58
CA PHE A 110 -2.22 2.81 -0.94
C PHE A 110 -1.71 1.37 -0.80
N SER A 111 -2.52 0.46 -0.25
CA SER A 111 -2.12 -0.94 -0.02
C SER A 111 -1.78 -1.66 -1.33
N VAL A 112 -2.64 -1.52 -2.35
CA VAL A 112 -2.39 -2.11 -3.68
C VAL A 112 -1.12 -1.53 -4.30
N GLY A 113 -0.97 -0.21 -4.28
CA GLY A 113 0.21 0.47 -4.82
C GLY A 113 1.49 0.06 -4.11
N LEU A 114 1.46 -0.06 -2.78
CA LEU A 114 2.60 -0.48 -1.98
C LEU A 114 3.03 -1.91 -2.31
N ILE A 115 2.10 -2.86 -2.27
CA ILE A 115 2.39 -4.26 -2.57
C ILE A 115 2.92 -4.42 -3.99
N ASN A 116 2.33 -3.73 -4.96
CA ASN A 116 2.80 -3.74 -6.34
C ASN A 116 4.23 -3.20 -6.47
N ALA A 117 4.52 -2.03 -5.89
CA ALA A 117 5.86 -1.43 -5.94
C ALA A 117 6.91 -2.30 -5.25
N LEU A 118 6.62 -2.82 -4.06
CA LEU A 118 7.52 -3.67 -3.29
C LEU A 118 7.79 -5.00 -3.99
N SER A 119 6.76 -5.65 -4.55
CA SER A 119 6.92 -6.91 -5.27
C SER A 119 7.85 -6.78 -6.47
N ASN A 120 7.67 -5.71 -7.24
CA ASN A 120 8.53 -5.43 -8.37
C ASN A 120 9.95 -5.04 -7.95
N LEU A 121 10.13 -4.38 -6.81
CA LEU A 121 11.45 -4.07 -6.26
C LEU A 121 12.22 -5.32 -5.85
N ASN A 122 11.52 -6.32 -5.31
CA ASN A 122 12.11 -7.59 -4.85
C ASN A 122 12.17 -8.66 -5.96
N ASN A 123 11.84 -8.32 -7.21
CA ASN A 123 11.71 -9.26 -8.33
C ASN A 123 10.76 -10.44 -8.07
N ASN A 124 9.88 -10.31 -7.10
CA ASN A 124 8.84 -11.28 -6.80
C ASN A 124 7.61 -10.93 -7.65
N HIS A 125 7.43 -11.63 -8.78
CA HIS A 125 6.20 -11.50 -9.57
C HIS A 125 5.03 -12.09 -8.77
N ILE A 126 4.26 -11.21 -8.13
CA ILE A 126 3.00 -11.64 -7.49
C ILE A 126 2.00 -11.97 -8.59
N ASN A 127 1.42 -13.16 -8.50
CA ASN A 127 0.24 -13.48 -9.29
C ASN A 127 -0.94 -12.69 -8.70
N TYR A 128 -1.36 -11.65 -9.40
CA TYR A 128 -2.40 -10.72 -8.95
C TYR A 128 -3.78 -11.36 -8.71
N SER A 129 -3.97 -12.64 -9.06
CA SER A 129 -5.21 -13.37 -8.78
C SER A 129 -5.54 -13.50 -7.28
N TRP A 130 -4.57 -13.22 -6.39
CA TRP A 130 -4.73 -13.32 -4.93
C TRP A 130 -4.87 -11.97 -4.22
N ILE A 131 -4.76 -10.85 -4.94
CA ILE A 131 -4.97 -9.52 -4.34
C ILE A 131 -6.46 -9.16 -4.43
N SER A 132 -7.30 -9.93 -3.77
CA SER A 132 -8.60 -9.43 -3.33
C SER A 132 -8.38 -8.69 -2.01
N ILE A 133 -8.24 -7.37 -2.08
CA ILE A 133 -8.19 -6.51 -0.89
C ILE A 133 -9.64 -6.24 -0.51
N TYR A 134 -10.05 -6.87 0.57
CA TYR A 134 -11.30 -6.58 1.25
C TYR A 134 -11.14 -5.36 2.14
#